data_8a4b8183636fd5ef7cb3bf47ffd265e7
#
_entry.id   8a4b8183636fd5ef7cb3bf47ffd265e7
#
_cell.length_a   1.000
_cell.length_b   1.000
_cell.length_c   1.000
_cell.angle_alpha   90.00
_cell.angle_beta   90.00
_cell.angle_gamma   90.00
#
_symmetry.space_group_name_H-M   'P 1'
#
loop_
_entity.id
_entity.type
_entity.pdbx_description
1 polymer ?
#
loop_
_entity_poly.entity_id
_entity_poly.type
_entity_poly.pdbx_seq_one_letter_code
_entity_poly.pdbx_strand_id
1 'polypeptide(L)'
;MRFQRTILALAVAATATIALSAEADWPQFRGLHGGVAEDDPALPDTWGPTENIVWQIDIPGRAWSSPIVSGNHVFITSVVNTTGVETPLKPLSQYQSRSFDGPMTGRDLETPSVPLRWVLYDIDFVTGAVRWERTLHIAVPDSKHEKNSYASQTPVTDGDRVYVYLGYVGLFAFDMDGTQLWSTPMDAFEMRDGWGSAASPLVHGDRLYIVNDNMEQSFIGAYDTATGSEVWRVDRDEASNWSTPFIWDNDVRTEIVTTGTGGVRSYDLEGRYLWSLSGMSSIHVATPFARHGLLYVNSGYTADANRPVYAIRPGASGDITLADGATSNAYIAWMHPTLGSYNPSALVYGNYHYTLLDRGLLIC
;
A
#
# COMPACT_ATOMS: atom_id res chain seq x y z
N MET A 1 -29.40 -28.43 73.29
CA MET A 1 -29.31 -28.58 71.81
C MET A 1 -28.99 -27.20 71.23
N ARG A 2 -27.73 -26.99 70.82
CA ARG A 2 -27.32 -25.74 70.13
C ARG A 2 -27.14 -26.06 68.65
N PHE A 3 -27.95 -25.44 67.79
CA PHE A 3 -27.78 -25.54 66.34
C PHE A 3 -26.71 -24.53 65.88
N GLN A 4 -25.61 -25.07 65.35
CA GLN A 4 -24.63 -24.30 64.59
C GLN A 4 -25.13 -24.10 63.15
N ARG A 5 -25.31 -22.87 62.75
CA ARG A 5 -25.56 -22.50 61.33
C ARG A 5 -24.22 -22.24 60.67
N THR A 6 -23.83 -23.13 59.73
CA THR A 6 -22.69 -22.92 58.87
C THR A 6 -23.11 -22.03 57.70
N ILE A 7 -22.50 -20.85 57.59
CA ILE A 7 -22.69 -19.93 56.45
C ILE A 7 -21.64 -20.32 55.41
N LEU A 8 -22.10 -20.81 54.27
CA LEU A 8 -21.26 -21.10 53.10
C LEU A 8 -21.12 -19.78 52.29
N ALA A 9 -19.95 -19.16 52.29
CA ALA A 9 -19.65 -17.99 51.49
C ALA A 9 -19.27 -18.46 50.05
N LEU A 10 -20.11 -18.20 49.07
CA LEU A 10 -19.81 -18.42 47.64
C LEU A 10 -18.95 -17.23 47.15
N ALA A 11 -17.68 -17.47 46.90
CA ALA A 11 -16.81 -16.52 46.22
C ALA A 11 -17.10 -16.59 44.70
N VAL A 12 -17.74 -15.58 44.17
CA VAL A 12 -17.89 -15.40 42.72
C VAL A 12 -16.60 -14.77 42.21
N ALA A 13 -15.77 -15.55 41.56
CA ALA A 13 -14.64 -15.04 40.79
C ALA A 13 -15.17 -14.39 39.50
N ALA A 14 -15.17 -13.07 39.46
CA ALA A 14 -15.42 -12.33 38.23
C ALA A 14 -14.18 -12.47 37.34
N THR A 15 -14.26 -13.33 36.32
CA THR A 15 -13.34 -13.33 35.20
C THR A 15 -13.66 -12.09 34.36
N ALA A 16 -12.83 -11.05 34.49
CA ALA A 16 -12.84 -9.96 33.53
C ALA A 16 -12.30 -10.52 32.20
N THR A 17 -13.22 -10.83 31.29
CA THR A 17 -12.87 -10.96 29.86
C THR A 17 -12.50 -9.57 29.39
N ILE A 18 -11.21 -9.33 29.20
CA ILE A 18 -10.73 -8.20 28.41
C ILE A 18 -11.22 -8.49 27.00
N ALA A 19 -12.30 -7.83 26.58
CA ALA A 19 -12.64 -7.73 25.18
C ALA A 19 -11.50 -6.94 24.55
N LEU A 20 -10.59 -7.62 23.83
CA LEU A 20 -9.75 -6.95 22.89
C LEU A 20 -10.72 -6.29 21.89
N SER A 21 -10.71 -4.98 21.87
CA SER A 21 -11.45 -4.21 20.89
C SER A 21 -10.94 -4.60 19.49
N ALA A 22 -11.86 -5.00 18.63
CA ALA A 22 -11.59 -5.42 17.25
C ALA A 22 -11.25 -4.22 16.33
N GLU A 23 -10.54 -3.20 16.84
CA GLU A 23 -10.38 -1.90 16.17
C GLU A 23 -8.95 -1.57 15.72
N ALA A 24 -8.02 -2.51 15.77
CA ALA A 24 -6.63 -2.25 15.36
C ALA A 24 -6.25 -2.94 14.05
N ASP A 25 -7.20 -3.17 13.15
CA ASP A 25 -6.89 -3.77 11.85
C ASP A 25 -6.33 -2.72 10.89
N TRP A 26 -5.17 -3.02 10.32
CA TRP A 26 -4.52 -2.27 9.26
C TRP A 26 -4.27 -3.19 8.07
N PRO A 27 -5.36 -3.63 7.37
CA PRO A 27 -5.34 -4.82 6.52
C PRO A 27 -4.64 -4.66 5.18
N GLN A 28 -4.25 -3.44 4.81
CA GLN A 28 -3.68 -3.10 3.51
C GLN A 28 -2.74 -1.91 3.58
N PHE A 29 -2.06 -1.62 2.47
CA PHE A 29 -1.24 -0.42 2.34
C PHE A 29 -2.03 0.84 2.70
N ARG A 30 -1.53 1.61 3.68
CA ARG A 30 -2.16 2.81 4.25
C ARG A 30 -3.50 2.57 4.98
N GLY A 31 -3.81 1.34 5.35
CA GLY A 31 -5.06 1.01 6.05
C GLY A 31 -6.32 1.37 5.26
N LEU A 32 -7.46 1.39 5.92
CA LEU A 32 -8.75 1.67 5.28
C LEU A 32 -9.04 3.18 5.14
N HIS A 33 -8.34 4.03 5.89
CA HIS A 33 -8.63 5.47 5.99
C HIS A 33 -7.50 6.35 5.42
N GLY A 34 -6.82 5.87 4.38
CA GLY A 34 -5.81 6.65 3.65
C GLY A 34 -4.56 7.02 4.45
N GLY A 35 -4.16 6.18 5.41
CA GLY A 35 -2.97 6.40 6.23
C GLY A 35 -3.24 7.16 7.55
N VAL A 36 -4.49 7.34 7.92
CA VAL A 36 -4.90 7.98 9.19
C VAL A 36 -5.51 6.93 10.10
N ALA A 37 -4.93 6.76 11.28
CA ALA A 37 -5.52 6.00 12.37
C ALA A 37 -6.47 6.91 13.19
N GLU A 38 -7.36 6.31 13.95
CA GLU A 38 -8.18 7.05 14.90
C GLU A 38 -7.33 7.58 16.07
N ASP A 39 -7.75 8.74 16.62
CA ASP A 39 -7.09 9.31 17.76
C ASP A 39 -7.30 8.43 18.99
N ASP A 40 -6.22 8.06 19.65
CA ASP A 40 -6.24 7.35 20.92
C ASP A 40 -5.48 8.19 21.98
N PRO A 41 -6.17 8.71 23.02
CA PRO A 41 -5.53 9.48 24.07
C PRO A 41 -4.55 8.66 24.94
N ALA A 42 -4.54 7.34 24.81
CA ALA A 42 -3.58 6.45 25.46
C ALA A 42 -2.27 6.29 24.70
N LEU A 43 -2.17 6.80 23.45
CA LEU A 43 -0.92 6.79 22.72
C LEU A 43 0.15 7.60 23.46
N PRO A 44 1.37 7.06 23.62
CA PRO A 44 2.45 7.81 24.24
C PRO A 44 2.87 8.98 23.35
N ASP A 45 3.16 10.12 23.96
CA ASP A 45 3.75 11.31 23.31
C ASP A 45 5.29 11.29 23.31
N THR A 46 5.88 10.36 24.06
CA THR A 46 7.32 10.11 24.11
C THR A 46 7.60 8.62 24.01
N TRP A 47 8.66 8.24 23.32
CA TRP A 47 9.15 6.86 23.28
C TRP A 47 10.65 6.82 23.01
N GLY A 48 11.29 5.72 23.38
CA GLY A 48 12.72 5.49 23.23
C GLY A 48 13.05 4.00 23.27
N PRO A 49 14.32 3.60 23.11
CA PRO A 49 14.70 2.19 23.01
C PRO A 49 14.23 1.30 24.18
N THR A 50 13.95 1.90 25.36
CA THR A 50 13.49 1.21 26.56
C THR A 50 12.23 1.83 27.15
N GLU A 51 11.58 2.74 26.45
CA GLU A 51 10.40 3.47 26.91
C GLU A 51 9.28 3.36 25.88
N ASN A 52 8.11 2.91 26.30
CA ASN A 52 6.92 2.78 25.46
C ASN A 52 7.09 1.90 24.22
N ILE A 53 8.07 0.99 24.22
CA ILE A 53 8.26 -0.06 23.22
C ILE A 53 7.88 -1.40 23.85
N VAL A 54 6.87 -2.07 23.29
CA VAL A 54 6.42 -3.39 23.77
C VAL A 54 7.39 -4.48 23.31
N TRP A 55 7.75 -4.46 22.03
CA TRP A 55 8.73 -5.38 21.46
C TRP A 55 9.40 -4.76 20.22
N GLN A 56 10.53 -5.31 19.87
CA GLN A 56 11.28 -4.99 18.65
C GLN A 56 11.94 -6.26 18.14
N ILE A 57 11.83 -6.53 16.83
CA ILE A 57 12.50 -7.66 16.19
C ILE A 57 13.19 -7.20 14.92
N ASP A 58 14.24 -7.91 14.55
CA ASP A 58 14.92 -7.74 13.26
C ASP A 58 14.31 -8.71 12.24
N ILE A 59 13.86 -8.18 11.11
CA ILE A 59 13.40 -8.98 9.97
C ILE A 59 14.54 -9.08 8.96
N PRO A 60 15.01 -10.31 8.63
CA PRO A 60 16.07 -10.49 7.66
C PRO A 60 15.75 -9.92 6.29
N GLY A 61 16.73 -9.33 5.62
CA GLY A 61 16.63 -8.86 4.24
C GLY A 61 16.18 -7.40 4.10
N ARG A 62 15.56 -7.10 2.97
CA ARG A 62 15.12 -5.74 2.62
C ARG A 62 13.72 -5.73 2.05
N ALA A 63 12.92 -4.76 2.46
CA ALA A 63 11.62 -4.44 1.90
C ALA A 63 11.30 -2.95 2.06
N TRP A 64 10.44 -2.45 1.18
CA TRP A 64 9.73 -1.18 1.36
C TRP A 64 8.23 -1.41 1.59
N SER A 65 7.79 -2.68 1.64
CA SER A 65 6.42 -3.02 2.04
C SER A 65 6.14 -2.51 3.46
N SER A 66 4.92 -2.04 3.69
CA SER A 66 4.45 -1.75 5.04
C SER A 66 4.02 -3.04 5.73
N PRO A 67 4.19 -3.17 7.06
CA PRO A 67 3.47 -4.20 7.79
C PRO A 67 1.96 -3.95 7.70
N ILE A 68 1.19 -5.05 7.63
CA ILE A 68 -0.26 -5.02 7.79
C ILE A 68 -0.64 -5.79 9.04
N VAL A 69 -1.78 -5.43 9.64
CA VAL A 69 -2.26 -6.02 10.89
C VAL A 69 -3.68 -6.55 10.69
N SER A 70 -3.93 -7.78 11.17
CA SER A 70 -5.27 -8.35 11.28
C SER A 70 -5.36 -9.18 12.55
N GLY A 71 -6.19 -8.74 13.48
CA GLY A 71 -6.28 -9.35 14.81
C GLY A 71 -4.91 -9.44 15.50
N ASN A 72 -4.43 -10.66 15.78
CA ASN A 72 -3.13 -10.88 16.42
C ASN A 72 -2.00 -11.24 15.42
N HIS A 73 -2.14 -10.90 14.16
CA HIS A 73 -1.18 -11.17 13.09
C HIS A 73 -0.60 -9.88 12.53
N VAL A 74 0.71 -9.83 12.35
CA VAL A 74 1.41 -8.79 11.60
C VAL A 74 2.11 -9.45 10.42
N PHE A 75 1.69 -9.12 9.20
CA PHE A 75 2.31 -9.66 8.00
C PHE A 75 3.23 -8.64 7.36
N ILE A 76 4.42 -9.12 6.95
CA ILE A 76 5.39 -8.31 6.21
C ILE A 76 6.13 -9.17 5.19
N THR A 77 6.40 -8.62 4.02
CA THR A 77 7.27 -9.26 3.02
C THR A 77 8.70 -8.74 3.14
N SER A 78 9.66 -9.59 2.83
CA SER A 78 11.06 -9.21 2.73
C SER A 78 11.77 -10.01 1.64
N VAL A 79 12.94 -9.54 1.22
CA VAL A 79 13.81 -10.23 0.27
C VAL A 79 15.19 -10.41 0.88
N VAL A 80 15.58 -11.67 1.02
CA VAL A 80 16.80 -12.10 1.69
C VAL A 80 17.82 -12.55 0.67
N ASN A 81 19.07 -12.12 0.81
CA ASN A 81 20.18 -12.64 0.00
C ASN A 81 20.51 -14.09 0.42
N THR A 82 20.46 -15.03 -0.53
CA THR A 82 20.71 -16.46 -0.25
C THR A 82 22.15 -16.78 0.16
N THR A 83 23.10 -15.86 -0.08
CA THR A 83 24.49 -16.02 0.37
C THR A 83 24.71 -15.62 1.82
N GLY A 84 23.70 -15.04 2.48
CA GLY A 84 23.80 -14.51 3.84
C GLY A 84 24.58 -13.19 3.93
N VAL A 85 24.99 -12.62 2.80
CA VAL A 85 25.67 -11.31 2.75
C VAL A 85 24.66 -10.24 2.38
N GLU A 86 24.20 -9.48 3.35
CA GLU A 86 23.33 -8.33 3.10
C GLU A 86 24.12 -7.18 2.47
N THR A 87 23.60 -6.61 1.40
CA THR A 87 24.15 -5.38 0.84
C THR A 87 23.78 -4.21 1.76
N PRO A 88 24.72 -3.47 2.34
CA PRO A 88 24.37 -2.36 3.22
C PRO A 88 23.51 -1.32 2.50
N LEU A 89 22.53 -0.74 3.22
CA LEU A 89 21.81 0.42 2.74
C LEU A 89 22.78 1.58 2.52
N LYS A 90 22.67 2.25 1.39
CA LYS A 90 23.41 3.50 1.20
C LYS A 90 22.90 4.54 2.20
N PRO A 91 23.78 5.36 2.80
CA PRO A 91 23.35 6.48 3.62
C PRO A 91 22.41 7.42 2.82
N LEU A 92 21.41 7.99 3.48
CA LEU A 92 20.45 8.92 2.85
C LEU A 92 21.15 10.07 2.09
N SER A 93 22.31 10.53 2.60
CA SER A 93 23.12 11.55 1.94
C SER A 93 23.62 11.14 0.54
N GLN A 94 23.75 9.85 0.27
CA GLN A 94 24.18 9.35 -1.04
C GLN A 94 23.03 9.33 -2.07
N TYR A 95 21.77 9.34 -1.61
CA TYR A 95 20.59 9.45 -2.46
C TYR A 95 20.22 10.91 -2.79
N GLN A 96 20.78 11.89 -2.06
CA GLN A 96 20.37 13.30 -2.15
C GLN A 96 21.15 14.13 -3.17
N SER A 97 22.27 13.66 -3.66
CA SER A 97 23.25 14.54 -4.31
C SER A 97 23.19 14.59 -5.84
N ARG A 98 22.19 13.99 -6.48
CA ARG A 98 22.13 14.01 -7.93
C ARG A 98 21.03 14.97 -8.41
N SER A 99 21.48 16.12 -8.91
CA SER A 99 20.68 16.96 -9.78
C SER A 99 20.20 16.12 -10.97
N PHE A 100 18.94 16.26 -11.32
CA PHE A 100 18.33 15.62 -12.50
C PHE A 100 18.88 16.15 -13.83
N ASP A 101 20.06 16.78 -13.86
CA ASP A 101 20.68 17.43 -15.01
C ASP A 101 21.49 16.44 -15.85
N GLY A 102 20.87 15.38 -16.34
CA GLY A 102 21.53 14.45 -17.27
C GLY A 102 20.65 13.26 -17.62
N PRO A 103 20.95 12.52 -18.73
CA PRO A 103 20.26 11.30 -19.03
C PRO A 103 20.44 10.32 -17.87
N MET A 104 19.33 9.72 -17.41
CA MET A 104 19.35 8.66 -16.41
C MET A 104 20.12 7.48 -16.99
N THR A 105 21.39 7.45 -16.70
CA THR A 105 22.25 6.34 -17.10
C THR A 105 22.05 5.21 -16.10
N GLY A 106 22.20 3.96 -16.50
CA GLY A 106 22.04 2.75 -15.67
C GLY A 106 22.87 2.67 -14.38
N ARG A 107 23.40 3.80 -13.93
CA ARG A 107 24.16 3.97 -12.68
C ARG A 107 23.31 3.90 -11.42
N ASP A 108 21.98 4.11 -11.54
CA ASP A 108 21.06 4.11 -10.43
C ASP A 108 20.30 2.78 -10.33
N LEU A 109 20.72 1.78 -11.11
CA LEU A 109 20.20 0.44 -11.07
C LEU A 109 21.00 -0.46 -10.14
N GLU A 110 20.29 -1.29 -9.41
CA GLU A 110 20.82 -2.43 -8.67
C GLU A 110 20.45 -3.70 -9.44
N THR A 111 21.49 -4.46 -9.82
CA THR A 111 21.33 -5.72 -10.57
C THR A 111 22.06 -6.83 -9.82
N PRO A 112 21.37 -7.62 -9.00
CA PRO A 112 21.98 -8.74 -8.30
C PRO A 112 22.50 -9.80 -9.26
N SER A 113 23.61 -10.42 -8.90
CA SER A 113 24.17 -11.57 -9.60
C SER A 113 23.96 -12.91 -8.90
N VAL A 114 23.26 -12.87 -7.76
CA VAL A 114 23.01 -14.03 -6.89
C VAL A 114 21.52 -14.18 -6.66
N PRO A 115 21.03 -15.40 -6.43
CA PRO A 115 19.63 -15.62 -6.10
C PRO A 115 19.23 -14.87 -4.83
N LEU A 116 18.04 -14.27 -4.88
CA LEU A 116 17.35 -13.70 -3.74
C LEU A 116 16.16 -14.59 -3.38
N ARG A 117 15.77 -14.60 -2.11
CA ARG A 117 14.64 -15.33 -1.57
C ARG A 117 13.57 -14.35 -1.10
N TRP A 118 12.40 -14.36 -1.73
CA TRP A 118 11.22 -13.60 -1.31
C TRP A 118 10.52 -14.34 -0.18
N VAL A 119 10.20 -13.64 0.88
CA VAL A 119 9.65 -14.23 2.11
C VAL A 119 8.45 -13.42 2.59
N LEU A 120 7.40 -14.11 3.00
CA LEU A 120 6.32 -13.58 3.81
C LEU A 120 6.52 -14.05 5.26
N TYR A 121 6.46 -13.12 6.21
CA TYR A 121 6.49 -13.38 7.65
C TYR A 121 5.13 -13.10 8.26
N ASP A 122 4.73 -13.92 9.22
CA ASP A 122 3.68 -13.64 10.19
C ASP A 122 4.31 -13.50 11.58
N ILE A 123 4.01 -12.41 12.25
CA ILE A 123 4.54 -12.05 13.55
C ILE A 123 3.37 -11.90 14.51
N ASP A 124 3.50 -12.46 15.69
CA ASP A 124 2.53 -12.29 16.77
C ASP A 124 2.49 -10.82 17.22
N PHE A 125 1.34 -10.18 17.08
CA PHE A 125 1.16 -8.76 17.38
C PHE A 125 1.45 -8.41 18.84
N VAL A 126 1.16 -9.31 19.78
CA VAL A 126 1.33 -9.05 21.21
C VAL A 126 2.77 -9.26 21.65
N THR A 127 3.45 -10.29 21.11
CA THR A 127 4.77 -10.72 21.61
C THR A 127 5.94 -10.35 20.70
N GLY A 128 5.68 -10.02 19.42
CA GLY A 128 6.72 -9.83 18.42
C GLY A 128 7.39 -11.13 17.93
N ALA A 129 6.91 -12.29 18.37
CA ALA A 129 7.48 -13.57 17.95
C ALA A 129 7.07 -13.92 16.51
N VAL A 130 8.01 -14.36 15.68
CA VAL A 130 7.69 -14.90 14.36
C VAL A 130 6.91 -16.20 14.53
N ARG A 131 5.66 -16.23 14.09
CA ARG A 131 4.80 -17.42 14.09
C ARG A 131 5.21 -18.40 13.00
N TRP A 132 5.38 -17.84 11.79
CA TRP A 132 5.85 -18.60 10.63
C TRP A 132 6.51 -17.67 9.60
N GLU A 133 7.29 -18.26 8.71
CA GLU A 133 7.80 -17.66 7.49
C GLU A 133 7.51 -18.56 6.29
N ARG A 134 7.26 -17.98 5.12
CA ARG A 134 7.06 -18.72 3.87
C ARG A 134 7.90 -18.14 2.76
N THR A 135 8.68 -19.01 2.13
CA THR A 135 9.40 -18.65 0.90
C THR A 135 8.40 -18.63 -0.24
N LEU A 136 8.27 -17.49 -0.90
CA LEU A 136 7.41 -17.28 -2.05
C LEU A 136 8.11 -17.63 -3.35
N HIS A 137 9.39 -17.26 -3.47
CA HIS A 137 10.19 -17.42 -4.69
C HIS A 137 11.68 -17.39 -4.37
N ILE A 138 12.48 -18.03 -5.24
CA ILE A 138 13.95 -17.92 -5.22
C ILE A 138 14.42 -17.76 -6.66
N ALA A 139 15.04 -16.63 -6.97
CA ALA A 139 15.59 -16.36 -8.31
C ALA A 139 16.65 -15.26 -8.26
N VAL A 140 17.41 -15.14 -9.33
CA VAL A 140 18.18 -13.91 -9.60
C VAL A 140 17.19 -12.92 -10.22
N PRO A 141 16.90 -11.80 -9.56
CA PRO A 141 15.93 -10.83 -10.07
C PRO A 141 16.51 -9.98 -11.21
N ASP A 142 15.61 -9.36 -11.96
CA ASP A 142 15.95 -8.26 -12.86
C ASP A 142 16.47 -7.04 -12.09
N SER A 143 16.90 -6.02 -12.83
CA SER A 143 17.32 -4.76 -12.22
C SER A 143 16.15 -4.01 -11.59
N LYS A 144 16.46 -3.21 -10.59
CA LYS A 144 15.55 -2.22 -10.01
C LYS A 144 16.29 -0.90 -9.77
N HIS A 145 15.55 0.18 -9.59
CA HIS A 145 16.13 1.43 -9.09
C HIS A 145 16.71 1.23 -7.69
N GLU A 146 17.86 1.81 -7.39
CA GLU A 146 18.51 1.67 -6.07
C GLU A 146 17.64 2.13 -4.89
N LYS A 147 16.68 3.06 -5.12
CA LYS A 147 15.70 3.53 -4.13
C LYS A 147 14.47 2.61 -4.00
N ASN A 148 14.31 1.66 -4.90
CA ASN A 148 13.24 0.67 -4.84
C ASN A 148 13.73 -0.59 -4.09
N SER A 149 12.82 -1.49 -3.72
CA SER A 149 13.14 -2.81 -3.21
C SER A 149 12.52 -3.89 -4.09
N TYR A 150 12.93 -5.15 -3.92
CA TYR A 150 12.32 -6.30 -4.59
C TYR A 150 11.04 -6.78 -3.88
N ALA A 151 10.65 -6.15 -2.77
CA ALA A 151 9.41 -6.36 -2.04
C ALA A 151 8.89 -4.99 -1.59
N SER A 152 8.48 -4.16 -2.53
CA SER A 152 7.89 -2.85 -2.26
C SER A 152 6.38 -2.91 -2.13
N GLN A 153 5.74 -3.91 -2.74
CA GLN A 153 4.32 -4.15 -2.61
C GLN A 153 3.99 -4.63 -1.19
N THR A 154 3.03 -3.96 -0.58
CA THR A 154 2.48 -4.33 0.74
C THR A 154 1.47 -5.45 0.55
N PRO A 155 1.49 -6.52 1.35
CA PRO A 155 0.44 -7.52 1.35
C PRO A 155 -0.93 -6.93 1.73
N VAL A 156 -2.01 -7.70 1.48
CA VAL A 156 -3.37 -7.35 1.89
C VAL A 156 -4.05 -8.56 2.52
N THR A 157 -4.97 -8.33 3.45
CA THR A 157 -5.74 -9.40 4.11
C THR A 157 -7.24 -9.09 4.11
N ASP A 158 -8.06 -10.14 4.03
CA ASP A 158 -9.51 -10.10 4.24
C ASP A 158 -9.92 -10.53 5.66
N GLY A 159 -8.93 -10.80 6.53
CA GLY A 159 -9.13 -11.31 7.89
C GLY A 159 -9.04 -12.82 8.00
N ASP A 160 -9.32 -13.57 6.95
CA ASP A 160 -9.23 -15.03 6.88
C ASP A 160 -7.99 -15.52 6.10
N ARG A 161 -7.48 -14.68 5.21
CA ARG A 161 -6.35 -14.97 4.32
C ARG A 161 -5.46 -13.77 4.16
N VAL A 162 -4.19 -14.02 3.85
CA VAL A 162 -3.23 -13.00 3.44
C VAL A 162 -2.86 -13.21 1.96
N TYR A 163 -2.87 -12.12 1.20
CA TYR A 163 -2.55 -12.11 -0.22
C TYR A 163 -1.29 -11.29 -0.46
N VAL A 164 -0.43 -11.81 -1.32
CA VAL A 164 0.84 -11.17 -1.68
C VAL A 164 0.94 -11.07 -3.19
N TYR A 165 1.19 -9.87 -3.70
CA TYR A 165 1.52 -9.61 -5.09
C TYR A 165 2.91 -8.99 -5.17
N LEU A 166 3.80 -9.54 -5.98
CA LEU A 166 5.19 -9.10 -6.12
C LEU A 166 5.61 -9.02 -7.60
N GLY A 167 4.79 -8.35 -8.42
CA GLY A 167 5.05 -8.22 -9.85
C GLY A 167 5.18 -9.59 -10.53
N TYR A 168 6.25 -9.81 -11.29
CA TYR A 168 6.50 -11.07 -12.02
C TYR A 168 6.73 -12.28 -11.11
N VAL A 169 7.07 -12.08 -9.84
CA VAL A 169 7.22 -13.18 -8.86
C VAL A 169 5.91 -13.94 -8.71
N GLY A 170 4.77 -13.23 -8.79
CA GLY A 170 3.47 -13.85 -8.77
C GLY A 170 2.51 -13.26 -7.74
N LEU A 171 1.35 -13.90 -7.70
CA LEU A 171 0.26 -13.64 -6.78
C LEU A 171 0.06 -14.88 -5.91
N PHE A 172 -0.05 -14.71 -4.60
CA PHE A 172 -0.10 -15.81 -3.62
C PHE A 172 -1.20 -15.56 -2.60
N ALA A 173 -1.82 -16.65 -2.11
CA ALA A 173 -2.68 -16.61 -0.94
C ALA A 173 -2.28 -17.67 0.07
N PHE A 174 -2.36 -17.29 1.34
CA PHE A 174 -2.14 -18.15 2.49
C PHE A 174 -3.29 -18.02 3.47
N ASP A 175 -3.60 -19.08 4.21
CA ASP A 175 -4.41 -18.96 5.41
C ASP A 175 -3.60 -18.33 6.56
N MET A 176 -4.26 -18.03 7.67
CA MET A 176 -3.63 -17.39 8.82
C MET A 176 -2.57 -18.28 9.51
N ASP A 177 -2.60 -19.60 9.28
CA ASP A 177 -1.59 -20.56 9.76
C ASP A 177 -0.40 -20.69 8.78
N GLY A 178 -0.43 -19.95 7.67
CA GLY A 178 0.61 -19.93 6.65
C GLY A 178 0.58 -21.13 5.71
N THR A 179 -0.54 -21.84 5.60
CA THR A 179 -0.73 -22.83 4.53
C THR A 179 -0.98 -22.09 3.21
N GLN A 180 -0.18 -22.36 2.20
CA GLN A 180 -0.43 -21.81 0.87
C GLN A 180 -1.70 -22.42 0.28
N LEU A 181 -2.68 -21.56 0.00
CA LEU A 181 -3.95 -21.95 -0.59
C LEU A 181 -3.85 -22.07 -2.11
N TRP A 182 -3.23 -21.06 -2.73
CA TRP A 182 -2.97 -21.03 -4.17
C TRP A 182 -1.82 -20.08 -4.51
N SER A 183 -1.33 -20.20 -5.73
CA SER A 183 -0.45 -19.21 -6.35
C SER A 183 -0.76 -19.09 -7.84
N THR A 184 -0.71 -17.86 -8.34
CA THR A 184 -0.92 -17.55 -9.75
C THR A 184 0.36 -16.91 -10.31
N PRO A 185 1.00 -17.52 -11.31
CA PRO A 185 2.15 -16.92 -11.95
C PRO A 185 1.73 -15.64 -12.68
N MET A 186 2.63 -14.68 -12.73
CA MET A 186 2.44 -13.42 -13.42
C MET A 186 3.53 -13.24 -14.46
N ASP A 187 3.17 -12.62 -15.59
CA ASP A 187 4.14 -12.29 -16.61
C ASP A 187 5.11 -11.20 -16.14
N ALA A 188 6.35 -11.31 -16.61
CA ALA A 188 7.34 -10.26 -16.46
C ALA A 188 7.13 -9.20 -17.54
N PHE A 189 7.06 -7.95 -17.16
CA PHE A 189 6.97 -6.81 -18.07
C PHE A 189 8.09 -5.83 -17.81
N GLU A 190 8.56 -5.19 -18.87
CA GLU A 190 9.55 -4.14 -18.76
C GLU A 190 8.97 -2.92 -18.00
N MET A 191 9.67 -2.51 -16.96
CA MET A 191 9.38 -1.27 -16.24
C MET A 191 10.27 -0.16 -16.77
N ARG A 192 9.76 1.08 -16.77
CA ARG A 192 10.51 2.28 -17.18
C ARG A 192 11.93 2.24 -16.59
N ASP A 193 12.93 2.35 -17.44
CA ASP A 193 14.35 2.41 -17.09
C ASP A 193 14.80 1.26 -16.16
N GLY A 194 14.08 0.14 -16.11
CA GLY A 194 14.38 -1.00 -15.23
C GLY A 194 14.16 -0.70 -13.73
N TRP A 195 13.25 0.20 -13.38
CA TRP A 195 13.08 0.64 -11.97
C TRP A 195 12.35 -0.33 -11.07
N GLY A 196 11.78 -1.40 -11.61
CA GLY A 196 10.97 -2.36 -10.87
C GLY A 196 9.58 -1.83 -10.51
N SER A 197 8.74 -2.70 -9.97
CA SER A 197 7.33 -2.41 -9.62
C SER A 197 7.16 -2.09 -8.13
N ALA A 198 6.01 -1.51 -7.73
CA ALA A 198 5.70 -1.21 -6.33
C ALA A 198 4.20 -1.12 -5.99
N ALA A 199 3.28 -1.08 -6.96
CA ALA A 199 1.85 -1.00 -6.70
C ALA A 199 1.36 -2.22 -5.90
N SER A 200 0.71 -1.99 -4.77
CA SER A 200 0.19 -3.04 -3.88
C SER A 200 -1.17 -3.55 -4.35
N PRO A 201 -1.54 -4.79 -4.03
CA PRO A 201 -2.88 -5.32 -4.31
C PRO A 201 -3.92 -4.73 -3.34
N LEU A 202 -5.20 -4.84 -3.72
CA LEU A 202 -6.34 -4.54 -2.87
C LEU A 202 -7.27 -5.75 -2.82
N VAL A 203 -7.98 -5.92 -1.71
CA VAL A 203 -9.05 -6.91 -1.58
C VAL A 203 -10.39 -6.22 -1.28
N HIS A 204 -11.45 -6.66 -1.95
CA HIS A 204 -12.82 -6.23 -1.65
C HIS A 204 -13.79 -7.36 -1.98
N GLY A 205 -14.54 -7.81 -0.98
CA GLY A 205 -15.40 -8.98 -1.11
C GLY A 205 -14.62 -10.23 -1.53
N ASP A 206 -15.05 -10.88 -2.60
CA ASP A 206 -14.45 -12.08 -3.14
C ASP A 206 -13.42 -11.81 -4.27
N ARG A 207 -12.93 -10.56 -4.38
CA ARG A 207 -12.00 -10.12 -5.43
C ARG A 207 -10.74 -9.51 -4.87
N LEU A 208 -9.63 -9.86 -5.52
CA LEU A 208 -8.33 -9.25 -5.36
C LEU A 208 -8.03 -8.44 -6.62
N TYR A 209 -7.73 -7.16 -6.46
CA TYR A 209 -7.46 -6.23 -7.57
C TYR A 209 -6.00 -5.88 -7.61
N ILE A 210 -5.41 -5.90 -8.79
CA ILE A 210 -4.05 -5.45 -9.05
C ILE A 210 -4.01 -4.47 -10.22
N VAL A 211 -3.09 -3.53 -10.16
CA VAL A 211 -2.69 -2.68 -11.28
C VAL A 211 -1.25 -2.99 -11.62
N ASN A 212 -0.99 -3.26 -12.87
CA ASN A 212 0.36 -3.47 -13.40
C ASN A 212 0.55 -2.52 -14.59
N ASP A 213 0.99 -1.30 -14.29
CA ASP A 213 1.33 -0.32 -15.30
C ASP A 213 2.83 -0.46 -15.63
N ASN A 214 3.13 -0.76 -16.88
CA ASN A 214 4.45 -1.12 -17.37
C ASN A 214 4.71 -0.49 -18.75
N MET A 215 5.82 -0.84 -19.43
CA MET A 215 6.17 -0.26 -20.73
C MET A 215 5.70 -1.12 -21.92
N GLU A 216 5.04 -2.26 -21.69
CA GLU A 216 4.66 -3.22 -22.73
C GLU A 216 3.15 -3.40 -22.81
N GLN A 217 2.52 -3.87 -21.73
CA GLN A 217 1.09 -4.13 -21.68
C GLN A 217 0.54 -3.85 -20.28
N SER A 218 0.20 -2.60 -20.04
CA SER A 218 -0.41 -2.15 -18.78
C SER A 218 -1.84 -2.68 -18.62
N PHE A 219 -2.21 -3.06 -17.41
CA PHE A 219 -3.55 -3.55 -17.14
C PHE A 219 -4.00 -3.30 -15.69
N ILE A 220 -5.31 -3.35 -15.49
CA ILE A 220 -5.96 -3.61 -14.20
C ILE A 220 -6.66 -4.97 -14.29
N GLY A 221 -6.52 -5.80 -13.25
CA GLY A 221 -7.15 -7.12 -13.22
C GLY A 221 -7.79 -7.44 -11.89
N ALA A 222 -8.84 -8.26 -11.91
CA ALA A 222 -9.46 -8.85 -10.74
C ALA A 222 -9.25 -10.36 -10.72
N TYR A 223 -8.94 -10.87 -9.55
CA TYR A 223 -8.69 -12.29 -9.30
C TYR A 223 -9.60 -12.78 -8.20
N ASP A 224 -10.08 -14.00 -8.32
CA ASP A 224 -10.94 -14.65 -7.32
C ASP A 224 -10.11 -14.97 -6.05
N THR A 225 -10.57 -14.53 -4.89
CA THR A 225 -9.84 -14.69 -3.63
C THR A 225 -9.71 -16.13 -3.17
N ALA A 226 -10.62 -17.02 -3.57
CA ALA A 226 -10.60 -18.43 -3.18
C ALA A 226 -9.69 -19.29 -4.05
N THR A 227 -9.48 -18.90 -5.32
CA THR A 227 -8.80 -19.75 -6.31
C THR A 227 -7.57 -19.10 -6.96
N GLY A 228 -7.44 -17.76 -6.88
CA GLY A 228 -6.41 -17.01 -7.60
C GLY A 228 -6.63 -16.92 -9.11
N SER A 229 -7.77 -17.39 -9.61
CA SER A 229 -8.10 -17.33 -11.05
C SER A 229 -8.42 -15.90 -11.47
N GLU A 230 -7.93 -15.50 -12.63
CA GLU A 230 -8.32 -14.22 -13.23
C GLU A 230 -9.82 -14.21 -13.54
N VAL A 231 -10.54 -13.22 -13.05
CA VAL A 231 -11.98 -13.03 -13.28
C VAL A 231 -12.21 -12.10 -14.47
N TRP A 232 -11.46 -11.01 -14.51
CA TRP A 232 -11.44 -10.10 -15.63
C TRP A 232 -10.11 -9.34 -15.67
N ARG A 233 -9.77 -8.84 -16.86
CA ARG A 233 -8.65 -7.95 -17.11
C ARG A 233 -9.07 -6.85 -18.07
N VAL A 234 -8.61 -5.64 -17.82
CA VAL A 234 -8.80 -4.48 -18.68
C VAL A 234 -7.43 -3.90 -19.01
N ASP A 235 -7.10 -3.87 -20.29
CA ASP A 235 -5.88 -3.24 -20.78
C ASP A 235 -5.95 -1.73 -20.56
N ARG A 236 -4.81 -1.14 -20.22
CA ARG A 236 -4.66 0.28 -19.90
C ARG A 236 -3.63 0.89 -20.87
N ASP A 237 -3.96 2.04 -21.43
CA ASP A 237 -3.00 2.87 -22.16
C ASP A 237 -2.22 3.72 -21.16
N GLU A 238 -1.26 3.09 -20.48
CA GLU A 238 -0.42 3.67 -19.45
C GLU A 238 1.04 3.27 -19.65
N ALA A 239 1.96 4.14 -19.28
CA ALA A 239 3.35 3.78 -19.04
C ALA A 239 3.52 3.39 -17.56
N SER A 240 4.74 2.98 -17.17
CA SER A 240 5.04 2.57 -15.81
C SER A 240 4.64 3.60 -14.76
N ASN A 241 3.86 3.14 -13.79
CA ASN A 241 3.48 3.86 -12.59
C ASN A 241 3.60 2.96 -11.37
N TRP A 242 3.66 3.55 -10.18
CA TRP A 242 3.95 2.83 -8.93
C TRP A 242 2.88 3.04 -7.87
N SER A 243 1.83 3.80 -8.19
CA SER A 243 0.73 4.09 -7.27
C SER A 243 -0.12 2.85 -7.02
N THR A 244 -0.39 2.58 -5.75
CA THR A 244 -1.39 1.59 -5.35
C THR A 244 -2.79 2.12 -5.71
N PRO A 245 -3.68 1.32 -6.32
CA PRO A 245 -5.06 1.72 -6.54
C PRO A 245 -5.80 1.94 -5.22
N PHE A 246 -7.00 2.52 -5.29
CA PHE A 246 -7.84 2.79 -4.13
C PHE A 246 -9.28 2.38 -4.40
N ILE A 247 -9.88 1.62 -3.48
CA ILE A 247 -11.32 1.35 -3.52
C ILE A 247 -12.03 2.48 -2.80
N TRP A 248 -12.82 3.22 -3.56
CA TRP A 248 -13.62 4.32 -3.06
C TRP A 248 -15.07 3.89 -2.90
N ASP A 249 -15.41 3.52 -1.68
CA ASP A 249 -16.81 3.33 -1.29
C ASP A 249 -17.39 4.69 -0.92
N ASN A 250 -18.42 5.12 -1.63
CA ASN A 250 -19.03 6.44 -1.50
C ASN A 250 -20.56 6.35 -1.63
N ASP A 251 -21.26 7.43 -1.30
CA ASP A 251 -22.72 7.48 -1.24
C ASP A 251 -23.42 7.15 -2.58
N VAL A 252 -22.69 7.10 -3.69
CA VAL A 252 -23.25 6.82 -5.02
C VAL A 252 -22.95 5.38 -5.47
N ARG A 253 -21.70 4.92 -5.24
CA ARG A 253 -21.22 3.59 -5.67
C ARG A 253 -19.87 3.26 -5.07
N THR A 254 -19.49 1.99 -5.14
CA THR A 254 -18.10 1.55 -4.92
C THR A 254 -17.35 1.54 -6.25
N GLU A 255 -16.15 2.12 -6.30
CA GLU A 255 -15.35 2.23 -7.50
C GLU A 255 -13.86 2.05 -7.22
N ILE A 256 -13.10 1.58 -8.21
CA ILE A 256 -11.65 1.41 -8.14
C ILE A 256 -11.01 2.62 -8.83
N VAL A 257 -10.27 3.40 -8.08
CA VAL A 257 -9.57 4.58 -8.59
C VAL A 257 -8.09 4.24 -8.80
N THR A 258 -7.61 4.50 -9.99
CA THR A 258 -6.21 4.30 -10.39
C THR A 258 -5.62 5.61 -10.87
N THR A 259 -4.38 5.87 -10.52
CA THR A 259 -3.61 6.96 -11.13
C THR A 259 -2.65 6.38 -12.14
N GLY A 260 -2.33 7.14 -13.18
CA GLY A 260 -1.49 6.69 -14.29
C GLY A 260 -0.81 7.84 -14.99
N THR A 261 -0.23 7.60 -16.15
CA THR A 261 0.53 8.58 -16.93
C THR A 261 -0.32 9.77 -17.29
N GLY A 262 -0.08 10.90 -16.61
CA GLY A 262 -0.79 12.14 -16.87
C GLY A 262 -2.26 12.18 -16.43
N GLY A 263 -2.79 11.14 -15.79
CA GLY A 263 -4.23 11.06 -15.50
C GLY A 263 -4.64 10.16 -14.36
N VAL A 264 -5.95 10.17 -14.11
CA VAL A 264 -6.65 9.30 -13.16
C VAL A 264 -7.77 8.61 -13.91
N ARG A 265 -8.00 7.34 -13.61
CA ARG A 265 -9.13 6.57 -14.16
C ARG A 265 -9.88 5.86 -13.05
N SER A 266 -11.19 5.78 -13.21
CA SER A 266 -12.05 5.01 -12.32
C SER A 266 -12.78 3.91 -13.07
N TYR A 267 -12.95 2.78 -12.38
CA TYR A 267 -13.64 1.58 -12.86
C TYR A 267 -14.65 1.13 -11.80
N ASP A 268 -15.70 0.47 -12.21
CA ASP A 268 -16.52 -0.30 -11.25
C ASP A 268 -15.82 -1.63 -10.87
N LEU A 269 -16.42 -2.37 -9.97
CA LEU A 269 -15.85 -3.63 -9.48
C LEU A 269 -15.80 -4.74 -10.55
N GLU A 270 -16.53 -4.59 -11.67
CA GLU A 270 -16.53 -5.46 -12.85
C GLU A 270 -15.58 -5.00 -13.95
N GLY A 271 -14.78 -3.95 -13.70
CA GLY A 271 -13.78 -3.43 -14.65
C GLY A 271 -14.34 -2.47 -15.71
N ARG A 272 -15.62 -2.08 -15.63
CA ARG A 272 -16.18 -1.09 -16.56
C ARG A 272 -15.67 0.30 -16.22
N TYR A 273 -15.21 0.99 -17.24
CA TYR A 273 -14.69 2.35 -17.13
C TYR A 273 -15.82 3.34 -16.76
N LEU A 274 -15.56 4.19 -15.78
CA LEU A 274 -16.54 5.15 -15.25
C LEU A 274 -16.21 6.60 -15.61
N TRP A 275 -15.00 7.04 -15.30
CA TRP A 275 -14.56 8.41 -15.56
C TRP A 275 -13.03 8.53 -15.64
N SER A 276 -12.57 9.65 -16.22
CA SER A 276 -11.17 10.06 -16.22
C SER A 276 -10.98 11.53 -15.89
N LEU A 277 -9.76 11.82 -15.46
CA LEU A 277 -9.24 13.15 -15.21
C LEU A 277 -7.83 13.25 -15.80
N SER A 278 -7.57 14.21 -16.67
CA SER A 278 -6.25 14.50 -17.21
C SER A 278 -5.59 15.68 -16.48
N GLY A 279 -4.31 15.92 -16.77
CA GLY A 279 -3.56 17.07 -16.23
C GLY A 279 -2.73 16.76 -14.99
N MET A 280 -2.50 15.46 -14.71
CA MET A 280 -1.59 15.00 -13.68
C MET A 280 -0.13 14.99 -14.15
N SER A 281 0.82 14.70 -13.26
CA SER A 281 2.23 14.46 -13.65
C SER A 281 2.38 13.18 -14.48
N SER A 282 3.51 13.03 -15.17
CA SER A 282 3.80 11.88 -16.03
C SER A 282 4.15 10.60 -15.26
N ILE A 283 4.47 10.70 -13.98
CA ILE A 283 4.81 9.56 -13.11
C ILE A 283 4.02 9.69 -11.81
N HIS A 284 3.37 8.61 -11.40
CA HIS A 284 2.62 8.54 -10.16
C HIS A 284 3.21 7.50 -9.20
N VAL A 285 3.33 7.90 -7.93
CA VAL A 285 3.69 7.05 -6.80
C VAL A 285 2.68 7.20 -5.67
N ALA A 286 2.24 8.44 -5.44
CA ALA A 286 1.27 8.76 -4.39
C ALA A 286 -0.08 8.05 -4.62
N THR A 287 -0.61 7.44 -3.55
CA THR A 287 -1.86 6.68 -3.58
C THR A 287 -3.07 7.61 -3.37
N PRO A 288 -4.16 7.44 -4.13
CA PRO A 288 -5.45 8.08 -3.85
C PRO A 288 -6.00 7.69 -2.49
N PHE A 289 -6.83 8.54 -1.90
CA PHE A 289 -7.54 8.25 -0.66
C PHE A 289 -8.82 9.09 -0.56
N ALA A 290 -9.73 8.70 0.32
CA ALA A 290 -10.98 9.44 0.54
C ALA A 290 -11.13 9.87 2.00
N ARG A 291 -11.67 11.06 2.21
CA ARG A 291 -12.05 11.59 3.53
C ARG A 291 -13.13 12.65 3.37
N HIS A 292 -14.04 12.77 4.32
CA HIS A 292 -15.14 13.76 4.33
C HIS A 292 -15.98 13.77 3.04
N GLY A 293 -16.25 12.57 2.47
CA GLY A 293 -17.03 12.42 1.25
C GLY A 293 -16.33 12.87 -0.04
N LEU A 294 -15.05 13.19 0.00
CA LEU A 294 -14.24 13.56 -1.16
C LEU A 294 -13.13 12.55 -1.39
N LEU A 295 -12.84 12.29 -2.66
CA LEU A 295 -11.64 11.58 -3.10
C LEU A 295 -10.52 12.59 -3.35
N TYR A 296 -9.34 12.29 -2.83
CA TYR A 296 -8.13 13.09 -3.04
C TYR A 296 -7.14 12.34 -3.92
N VAL A 297 -6.65 13.00 -4.95
CA VAL A 297 -5.59 12.51 -5.83
C VAL A 297 -4.53 13.57 -6.00
N ASN A 298 -3.28 13.19 -5.94
CA ASN A 298 -2.17 14.10 -6.12
C ASN A 298 -1.04 13.46 -6.92
N SER A 299 -0.28 14.28 -7.63
CA SER A 299 0.96 13.88 -8.27
C SER A 299 1.96 15.01 -8.28
N GLY A 300 3.24 14.68 -8.28
CA GLY A 300 4.25 15.70 -8.10
C GLY A 300 5.62 15.34 -8.67
N TYR A 301 5.68 14.58 -9.77
CA TYR A 301 6.97 14.25 -10.39
C TYR A 301 7.78 15.50 -10.64
N THR A 302 8.99 15.54 -10.12
CA THR A 302 9.78 16.77 -9.99
C THR A 302 10.23 17.37 -11.32
N ALA A 303 10.26 16.57 -12.40
CA ALA A 303 10.59 17.03 -13.74
C ALA A 303 9.39 17.69 -14.46
N ASP A 304 8.18 17.53 -13.93
CA ASP A 304 6.96 18.09 -14.55
C ASP A 304 6.59 19.45 -13.96
N ALA A 305 6.01 20.30 -14.80
CA ALA A 305 5.44 21.58 -14.36
C ALA A 305 4.14 21.38 -13.57
N ASN A 306 3.32 20.42 -13.99
CA ASN A 306 2.06 20.07 -13.33
C ASN A 306 2.29 19.16 -12.15
N ARG A 307 1.93 19.64 -10.96
CA ARG A 307 2.00 18.87 -9.69
C ARG A 307 0.73 19.09 -8.90
N PRO A 308 -0.42 18.68 -9.45
CA PRO A 308 -1.71 19.05 -8.89
C PRO A 308 -2.10 18.20 -7.69
N VAL A 309 -3.00 18.79 -6.90
CA VAL A 309 -3.86 18.09 -5.95
C VAL A 309 -5.30 18.35 -6.34
N TYR A 310 -6.12 17.31 -6.41
CA TYR A 310 -7.55 17.40 -6.67
C TYR A 310 -8.36 16.83 -5.52
N ALA A 311 -9.50 17.45 -5.24
CA ALA A 311 -10.58 16.88 -4.44
C ALA A 311 -11.80 16.67 -5.32
N ILE A 312 -12.27 15.40 -5.41
CA ILE A 312 -13.29 14.96 -6.37
C ILE A 312 -14.53 14.51 -5.59
N ARG A 313 -15.72 14.93 -6.08
CA ARG A 313 -17.02 14.57 -5.53
C ARG A 313 -17.47 13.20 -6.04
N PRO A 314 -18.27 12.45 -5.26
CA PRO A 314 -18.93 11.23 -5.73
C PRO A 314 -19.79 11.46 -6.99
N GLY A 315 -20.01 10.40 -7.75
CA GLY A 315 -20.90 10.41 -8.92
C GLY A 315 -20.26 10.95 -10.20
N ALA A 316 -18.94 11.14 -10.24
CA ALA A 316 -18.22 11.52 -11.45
C ALA A 316 -18.47 10.53 -12.60
N SER A 317 -18.61 11.03 -13.84
CA SER A 317 -18.87 10.23 -15.04
C SER A 317 -18.26 10.89 -16.29
N GLY A 318 -17.68 10.08 -17.19
CA GLY A 318 -17.04 10.54 -18.40
C GLY A 318 -15.72 11.29 -18.14
N ASP A 319 -15.37 12.22 -19.00
CA ASP A 319 -14.18 13.07 -18.81
C ASP A 319 -14.52 14.26 -17.90
N ILE A 320 -13.89 14.30 -16.71
CA ILE A 320 -14.09 15.34 -15.71
C ILE A 320 -12.95 16.38 -15.69
N THR A 321 -12.09 16.35 -16.69
CA THR A 321 -10.94 17.27 -16.81
C THR A 321 -11.40 18.74 -16.73
N LEU A 322 -10.65 19.53 -15.98
CA LEU A 322 -10.93 20.97 -15.88
C LEU A 322 -10.62 21.70 -17.19
N ALA A 323 -11.45 22.67 -17.54
CA ALA A 323 -11.11 23.61 -18.58
C ALA A 323 -9.90 24.48 -18.16
N ASP A 324 -9.21 25.03 -19.14
CA ASP A 324 -8.03 25.87 -18.90
C ASP A 324 -8.31 27.00 -17.90
N GLY A 325 -7.47 27.07 -16.87
CA GLY A 325 -7.58 28.07 -15.81
C GLY A 325 -8.67 27.82 -14.77
N ALA A 326 -9.52 26.81 -14.95
CA ALA A 326 -10.52 26.43 -13.94
C ALA A 326 -9.88 25.67 -12.78
N THR A 327 -10.39 25.87 -11.57
CA THR A 327 -9.98 25.15 -10.36
C THR A 327 -11.09 24.28 -9.76
N SER A 328 -12.28 24.26 -10.37
CA SER A 328 -13.42 23.44 -9.97
C SER A 328 -14.40 23.25 -11.13
N ASN A 329 -15.23 22.21 -11.03
CA ASN A 329 -16.38 21.98 -11.90
C ASN A 329 -17.48 21.19 -11.14
N ALA A 330 -18.44 20.58 -11.83
CA ALA A 330 -19.48 19.80 -11.19
C ALA A 330 -18.94 18.67 -10.31
N TYR A 331 -17.86 18.00 -10.74
CA TYR A 331 -17.26 16.84 -10.07
C TYR A 331 -16.00 17.17 -9.27
N ILE A 332 -15.25 18.20 -9.65
CA ILE A 332 -14.05 18.64 -8.94
C ILE A 332 -14.43 19.73 -7.96
N ALA A 333 -14.31 19.45 -6.65
CA ALA A 333 -14.61 20.38 -5.58
C ALA A 333 -13.60 21.55 -5.58
N TRP A 334 -12.33 21.22 -5.70
CA TRP A 334 -11.21 22.16 -5.83
C TRP A 334 -9.99 21.48 -6.41
N MET A 335 -9.10 22.26 -6.97
CA MET A 335 -7.80 21.86 -7.48
C MET A 335 -6.74 22.87 -7.09
N HIS A 336 -5.55 22.39 -6.72
CA HIS A 336 -4.36 23.24 -6.58
C HIS A 336 -3.26 22.74 -7.54
N PRO A 337 -2.65 23.61 -8.38
CA PRO A 337 -1.83 23.17 -9.52
C PRO A 337 -0.41 22.70 -9.15
N THR A 338 0.11 23.02 -7.93
CA THR A 338 1.53 22.86 -7.60
C THR A 338 1.84 22.27 -6.23
N LEU A 339 0.85 21.76 -5.51
CA LEU A 339 1.02 21.22 -4.15
C LEU A 339 1.12 19.70 -4.09
N GLY A 340 1.08 19.00 -5.22
CA GLY A 340 1.23 17.56 -5.26
C GLY A 340 2.66 17.10 -4.91
N SER A 341 2.76 16.07 -4.12
CA SER A 341 3.99 15.36 -3.80
C SER A 341 4.30 14.28 -4.85
N TYR A 342 5.56 13.92 -5.00
CA TYR A 342 5.99 12.85 -5.90
C TYR A 342 5.89 11.48 -5.21
N ASN A 343 6.74 11.22 -4.21
CA ASN A 343 6.77 9.94 -3.50
C ASN A 343 5.79 9.88 -2.31
N PRO A 344 5.74 10.89 -1.42
CA PRO A 344 4.85 10.80 -0.27
C PRO A 344 3.38 10.88 -0.69
N SER A 345 2.54 10.01 -0.15
CA SER A 345 1.10 10.18 -0.26
C SER A 345 0.62 11.25 0.72
N ALA A 346 -0.31 12.10 0.27
CA ALA A 346 -0.94 13.10 1.13
C ALA A 346 -1.90 12.43 2.14
N LEU A 347 -2.39 13.20 3.11
CA LEU A 347 -3.41 12.76 4.05
C LEU A 347 -4.33 13.93 4.44
N VAL A 348 -5.51 13.59 4.94
CA VAL A 348 -6.42 14.55 5.59
C VAL A 348 -6.56 14.15 7.06
N TYR A 349 -6.17 15.07 7.94
CA TYR A 349 -6.35 14.93 9.39
C TYR A 349 -7.14 16.11 9.95
N GLY A 350 -8.16 15.82 10.71
CA GLY A 350 -9.17 16.82 11.06
C GLY A 350 -9.79 17.41 9.78
N ASN A 351 -9.79 18.72 9.65
CA ASN A 351 -10.31 19.46 8.49
C ASN A 351 -9.22 19.95 7.53
N TYR A 352 -8.00 19.43 7.66
CA TYR A 352 -6.85 19.93 6.93
C TYR A 352 -6.24 18.85 6.03
N HIS A 353 -5.88 19.25 4.82
CA HIS A 353 -5.13 18.43 3.87
C HIS A 353 -3.63 18.71 4.02
N TYR A 354 -2.84 17.65 4.23
CA TYR A 354 -1.40 17.74 4.41
C TYR A 354 -0.68 17.05 3.27
N THR A 355 0.28 17.76 2.68
CA THR A 355 1.19 17.23 1.65
C THR A 355 2.63 17.43 2.10
N LEU A 356 3.39 16.34 2.12
CA LEU A 356 4.84 16.39 2.32
C LEU A 356 5.52 16.37 0.96
N LEU A 357 6.14 17.48 0.58
CA LEU A 357 6.91 17.55 -0.67
C LEU A 357 8.26 16.83 -0.50
N ASP A 358 8.78 16.28 -1.60
CA ASP A 358 10.07 15.55 -1.62
C ASP A 358 11.28 16.37 -1.13
N ARG A 359 11.13 17.69 -1.07
CA ARG A 359 12.12 18.60 -0.49
C ARG A 359 12.04 18.75 1.02
N GLY A 360 11.19 17.97 1.69
CA GLY A 360 11.00 18.00 3.14
C GLY A 360 10.12 19.16 3.64
N LEU A 361 9.32 19.77 2.77
CA LEU A 361 8.36 20.81 3.14
C LEU A 361 7.00 20.18 3.38
N LEU A 362 6.47 20.29 4.58
CA LEU A 362 5.08 19.95 4.92
C LEU A 362 4.21 21.18 4.63
N ILE A 363 3.18 20.98 3.84
CA ILE A 363 2.20 22.00 3.47
C ILE A 363 0.83 21.56 3.98
N CYS A 364 0.13 22.52 4.55
CA CYS A 364 -1.26 22.40 4.98
C CYS A 364 -2.12 23.42 4.22
#